data_3a7a7c5880ed2bdcddbcbac23d7af6ba
#
_entry.id   3a7a7c5880ed2bdcddbcbac23d7af6ba
#
_cell.length_a   1.000
_cell.length_b   1.000
_cell.length_c   1.000
_cell.angle_alpha   90.00
_cell.angle_beta   90.00
_cell.angle_gamma   90.00
#
_symmetry.space_group_name_H-M   'P 1'
#
loop_
_entity.id
_entity.type
_entity.pdbx_description
1 polymer ?
#
loop_
_entity_poly.entity_id
_entity_poly.type
_entity_poly.pdbx_seq_one_letter_code
_entity_poly.pdbx_strand_id
1 'polypeptide(L)'
;MSSNFFDLNEIMTTKFPVSDELKEAVRVLRAGGVILYPTDTVWGIGCDATNHKSVERVFEIKRRPSSKSMIVLLDNMGKIPNYVEEMPDVAWDLVKYATEPLTVIYQKGKNLAPNVVGEDGSVAIRITHEEVSRSLCRMLCRPLVSTSANMSGQPSAATFGQISEEIKAAVDYIVPLRQNEHNTPSPSRIVKLYNDGVFKVIR
;
A
#
# COMPACT_ATOMS: atom_id res chain seq x y z
N MET A 1 29.20 -34.24 16.09
CA MET A 1 28.45 -33.06 16.54
C MET A 1 28.79 -31.89 15.60
N SER A 2 28.03 -31.72 14.55
CA SER A 2 28.27 -30.66 13.56
C SER A 2 27.28 -29.53 13.83
N SER A 3 27.82 -28.42 14.32
CA SER A 3 27.07 -27.17 14.54
C SER A 3 26.82 -26.49 13.20
N ASN A 4 25.58 -26.52 12.75
CA ASN A 4 25.13 -25.67 11.65
C ASN A 4 25.12 -24.21 12.12
N PHE A 5 26.19 -23.50 11.80
CA PHE A 5 26.20 -22.04 11.82
C PHE A 5 25.32 -21.58 10.64
N PHE A 6 24.15 -21.09 10.95
CA PHE A 6 23.37 -20.32 9.99
C PHE A 6 24.17 -19.05 9.66
N ASP A 7 24.59 -18.96 8.41
CA ASP A 7 25.34 -17.80 7.90
C ASP A 7 24.41 -16.59 7.83
N LEU A 8 24.54 -15.69 8.81
CA LEU A 8 23.79 -14.43 8.88
C LEU A 8 24.04 -13.51 7.68
N ASN A 9 25.04 -13.81 6.84
CA ASN A 9 25.33 -13.06 5.62
C ASN A 9 24.42 -13.42 4.43
N GLU A 10 23.79 -14.62 4.43
CA GLU A 10 22.82 -14.98 3.38
C GLU A 10 21.49 -14.23 3.48
N ILE A 11 21.15 -13.71 4.66
CA ILE A 11 19.90 -12.97 4.89
C ILE A 11 19.99 -11.51 4.37
N MET A 12 21.20 -11.00 4.11
CA MET A 12 21.40 -9.59 3.75
C MET A 12 21.58 -9.30 2.24
N THR A 13 21.52 -10.27 1.36
CA THR A 13 21.80 -10.05 -0.08
C THR A 13 20.81 -10.68 -1.05
N THR A 14 19.52 -10.67 -0.79
CA THR A 14 18.57 -10.66 -1.91
C THR A 14 18.55 -9.24 -2.50
N LYS A 15 19.56 -8.91 -3.30
CA LYS A 15 19.49 -7.84 -4.28
C LYS A 15 18.39 -8.20 -5.26
N PHE A 16 17.16 -7.80 -4.98
CA PHE A 16 16.16 -7.69 -6.03
C PHE A 16 16.73 -6.71 -7.05
N PRO A 17 16.87 -7.09 -8.32
CA PRO A 17 17.34 -6.16 -9.33
C PRO A 17 16.36 -4.98 -9.34
N VAL A 18 16.82 -3.84 -8.86
CA VAL A 18 16.05 -2.60 -8.89
C VAL A 18 16.00 -2.17 -10.34
N SER A 19 14.89 -2.44 -11.01
CA SER A 19 14.70 -2.09 -12.41
C SER A 19 14.63 -0.58 -12.60
N ASP A 20 14.98 -0.11 -13.78
CA ASP A 20 14.96 1.33 -14.07
C ASP A 20 13.53 1.89 -14.04
N GLU A 21 12.52 1.06 -14.34
CA GLU A 21 11.11 1.40 -14.24
C GLU A 21 10.71 1.71 -12.79
N LEU A 22 11.21 0.95 -11.82
CA LEU A 22 10.95 1.20 -10.40
C LEU A 22 11.70 2.44 -9.88
N LYS A 23 12.92 2.70 -10.37
CA LYS A 23 13.65 3.94 -10.05
C LYS A 23 12.88 5.16 -10.55
N GLU A 24 12.35 5.10 -11.78
CA GLU A 24 11.55 6.18 -12.34
C GLU A 24 10.26 6.39 -11.56
N ALA A 25 9.52 5.31 -11.22
CA ALA A 25 8.34 5.41 -10.38
C ALA A 25 8.62 6.11 -9.03
N VAL A 26 9.74 5.74 -8.37
CA VAL A 26 10.15 6.36 -7.11
C VAL A 26 10.58 7.82 -7.30
N ARG A 27 11.22 8.16 -8.41
CA ARG A 27 11.55 9.55 -8.75
C ARG A 27 10.28 10.40 -8.86
N VAL A 28 9.27 9.89 -9.54
CA VAL A 28 7.95 10.54 -9.68
C VAL A 28 7.28 10.70 -8.31
N LEU A 29 7.23 9.64 -7.50
CA LEU A 29 6.66 9.68 -6.14
C LEU A 29 7.35 10.73 -5.25
N ARG A 30 8.69 10.79 -5.27
CA ARG A 30 9.47 11.77 -4.50
C ARG A 30 9.26 13.21 -4.96
N ALA A 31 8.95 13.41 -6.23
CA ALA A 31 8.57 14.70 -6.79
C ALA A 31 7.13 15.12 -6.45
N GLY A 32 6.38 14.28 -5.71
CA GLY A 32 4.97 14.51 -5.37
C GLY A 32 3.98 14.06 -6.44
N GLY A 33 4.42 13.24 -7.39
CA GLY A 33 3.58 12.67 -8.43
C GLY A 33 2.73 11.50 -7.95
N VAL A 34 1.78 11.13 -8.80
CA VAL A 34 0.86 10.00 -8.65
C VAL A 34 1.21 8.93 -9.68
N ILE A 35 1.25 7.67 -9.26
CA ILE A 35 1.55 6.55 -10.14
C ILE A 35 0.41 5.55 -10.22
N LEU A 36 0.35 4.82 -11.35
CA LEU A 36 -0.47 3.63 -11.55
C LEU A 36 0.46 2.41 -11.51
N TYR A 37 0.17 1.42 -10.65
CA TYR A 37 1.09 0.30 -10.42
C TYR A 37 0.36 -1.00 -10.06
N PRO A 38 0.94 -2.18 -10.36
CA PRO A 38 0.39 -3.46 -9.95
C PRO A 38 0.57 -3.70 -8.46
N THR A 39 -0.36 -4.46 -7.86
CA THR A 39 -0.32 -4.88 -6.46
C THR A 39 -0.67 -6.36 -6.32
N ASP A 40 -0.66 -6.87 -5.08
CA ASP A 40 -1.13 -8.20 -4.71
C ASP A 40 -2.66 -8.40 -4.81
N THR A 41 -3.40 -7.34 -5.07
CA THR A 41 -4.87 -7.38 -5.16
C THR A 41 -5.36 -6.92 -6.54
N VAL A 42 -5.46 -5.63 -6.74
CA VAL A 42 -5.88 -5.00 -8.00
C VAL A 42 -4.87 -3.92 -8.37
N TRP A 43 -4.86 -3.48 -9.61
CA TRP A 43 -4.08 -2.30 -10.00
C TRP A 43 -4.40 -1.11 -9.12
N GLY A 44 -3.36 -0.46 -8.61
CA GLY A 44 -3.45 0.63 -7.65
C GLY A 44 -3.07 1.98 -8.23
N ILE A 45 -3.73 3.02 -7.77
CA ILE A 45 -3.27 4.40 -7.85
C ILE A 45 -2.59 4.72 -6.53
N GLY A 46 -1.39 5.30 -6.58
CA GLY A 46 -0.64 5.61 -5.36
C GLY A 46 0.21 6.84 -5.44
N CYS A 47 0.51 7.37 -4.26
CA CYS A 47 1.40 8.50 -4.04
C CYS A 47 2.08 8.39 -2.68
N ASP A 48 3.03 9.25 -2.38
CA ASP A 48 3.61 9.37 -1.04
C ASP A 48 2.52 9.73 -0.01
N ALA A 49 2.25 8.82 0.93
CA ALA A 49 1.21 8.99 1.94
C ALA A 49 1.54 10.09 2.99
N THR A 50 2.75 10.65 2.95
CA THR A 50 3.15 11.78 3.79
C THR A 50 2.94 13.14 3.11
N ASN A 51 2.62 13.15 1.80
CA ASN A 51 2.45 14.36 1.01
C ASN A 51 0.97 14.70 0.81
N HIS A 52 0.48 15.70 1.54
CA HIS A 52 -0.92 16.12 1.51
C HIS A 52 -1.42 16.45 0.08
N LYS A 53 -0.63 17.18 -0.72
CA LYS A 53 -1.02 17.56 -2.09
C LYS A 53 -1.12 16.36 -3.03
N SER A 54 -0.21 15.41 -2.89
CA SER A 54 -0.24 14.17 -3.69
C SER A 54 -1.46 13.33 -3.35
N VAL A 55 -1.80 13.22 -2.06
CA VAL A 55 -2.99 12.51 -1.59
C VAL A 55 -4.27 13.21 -2.07
N GLU A 56 -4.36 14.52 -1.97
CA GLU A 56 -5.49 15.31 -2.50
C GLU A 56 -5.70 15.03 -3.99
N ARG A 57 -4.63 15.03 -4.78
CA ARG A 57 -4.70 14.71 -6.19
C ARG A 57 -5.23 13.31 -6.48
N VAL A 58 -4.91 12.30 -5.65
CA VAL A 58 -5.50 10.96 -5.77
C VAL A 58 -7.01 10.98 -5.53
N PHE A 59 -7.50 11.79 -4.58
CA PHE A 59 -8.95 11.98 -4.37
C PHE A 59 -9.62 12.61 -5.60
N GLU A 60 -9.00 13.63 -6.20
CA GLU A 60 -9.47 14.29 -7.41
C GLU A 60 -9.56 13.34 -8.61
N ILE A 61 -8.45 12.60 -8.90
CA ILE A 61 -8.39 11.61 -9.98
C ILE A 61 -9.52 10.59 -9.86
N LYS A 62 -9.81 10.13 -8.65
CA LYS A 62 -10.84 9.13 -8.39
C LYS A 62 -12.25 9.71 -8.26
N ARG A 63 -12.39 11.03 -8.23
CA ARG A 63 -13.65 11.70 -7.83
C ARG A 63 -14.18 11.11 -6.51
N ARG A 64 -13.27 10.87 -5.56
CA ARG A 64 -13.57 10.21 -4.30
C ARG A 64 -13.84 11.25 -3.22
N PRO A 65 -14.93 11.13 -2.43
CA PRO A 65 -15.13 11.98 -1.27
C PRO A 65 -13.98 11.83 -0.26
N SER A 66 -13.47 12.95 0.26
CA SER A 66 -12.38 12.98 1.24
C SER A 66 -12.70 12.28 2.57
N SER A 67 -13.99 12.11 2.88
CA SER A 67 -14.46 11.34 4.05
C SER A 67 -14.14 9.84 3.99
N LYS A 68 -13.76 9.31 2.84
CA LYS A 68 -13.37 7.90 2.68
C LYS A 68 -11.86 7.77 2.73
N SER A 69 -11.29 7.33 3.85
CA SER A 69 -9.86 7.05 4.01
C SER A 69 -9.30 6.12 2.92
N MET A 70 -7.99 6.16 2.72
CA MET A 70 -7.26 5.31 1.77
C MET A 70 -6.39 4.30 2.52
N ILE A 71 -6.07 3.19 1.85
CA ILE A 71 -5.12 2.21 2.39
C ILE A 71 -3.71 2.74 2.18
N VAL A 72 -2.87 2.51 3.17
CA VAL A 72 -1.44 2.80 3.15
C VAL A 72 -0.67 1.49 3.10
N LEU A 73 0.25 1.33 2.15
CA LEU A 73 1.14 0.19 2.04
C LEU A 73 2.47 0.44 2.75
N LEU A 74 2.98 -0.60 3.40
CA LEU A 74 4.33 -0.70 3.92
C LEU A 74 4.96 -2.02 3.45
N ASP A 75 6.27 -2.04 3.31
CA ASP A 75 7.07 -3.21 2.92
C ASP A 75 7.42 -4.14 4.09
N ASN A 76 7.26 -3.66 5.32
CA ASN A 76 7.65 -4.39 6.52
C ASN A 76 6.77 -3.99 7.71
N MET A 77 6.32 -5.00 8.49
CA MET A 77 5.48 -4.79 9.67
C MET A 77 6.20 -4.02 10.79
N GLY A 78 7.52 -4.13 10.90
CA GLY A 78 8.32 -3.36 11.87
C GLY A 78 8.26 -1.85 11.67
N LYS A 79 7.74 -1.37 10.52
CA LYS A 79 7.53 0.05 10.25
C LYS A 79 6.18 0.58 10.74
N ILE A 80 5.21 -0.30 11.06
CA ILE A 80 3.87 0.11 11.51
C ILE A 80 3.92 1.08 12.70
N PRO A 81 4.73 0.85 13.76
CA PRO A 81 4.78 1.76 14.90
C PRO A 81 5.23 3.19 14.58
N ASN A 82 5.83 3.43 13.41
CA ASN A 82 6.16 4.79 12.95
C ASN A 82 4.92 5.57 12.49
N TYR A 83 3.82 4.87 12.17
CA TYR A 83 2.63 5.45 11.54
C TYR A 83 1.35 5.27 12.34
N VAL A 84 1.41 4.59 13.47
CA VAL A 84 0.29 4.46 14.42
C VAL A 84 0.74 4.87 15.82
N GLU A 85 -0.14 5.49 16.60
CA GLU A 85 0.19 5.90 17.96
C GLU A 85 0.37 4.68 18.86
N GLU A 86 -0.55 3.72 18.74
CA GLU A 86 -0.56 2.48 19.53
C GLU A 86 -0.66 1.28 18.59
N MET A 87 0.10 0.24 18.91
CA MET A 87 0.07 -1.04 18.23
C MET A 87 -0.14 -2.15 19.24
N PRO A 88 -1.39 -2.61 19.46
CA PRO A 88 -1.69 -3.71 20.36
C PRO A 88 -0.95 -5.00 19.97
N ASP A 89 -0.58 -5.83 20.95
CA ASP A 89 0.19 -7.06 20.70
C ASP A 89 -0.47 -7.99 19.70
N VAL A 90 -1.80 -8.10 19.73
CA VAL A 90 -2.57 -8.89 18.75
C VAL A 90 -2.38 -8.43 17.31
N ALA A 91 -2.02 -7.17 17.08
CA ALA A 91 -1.75 -6.66 15.73
C ALA A 91 -0.53 -7.35 15.07
N TRP A 92 0.50 -7.66 15.87
CA TRP A 92 1.68 -8.36 15.39
C TRP A 92 1.32 -9.75 14.87
N ASP A 93 0.50 -10.48 15.62
CA ASP A 93 0.06 -11.82 15.24
C ASP A 93 -0.88 -11.78 14.05
N LEU A 94 -1.85 -10.86 14.02
CA LEU A 94 -2.75 -10.69 12.87
C LEU A 94 -1.99 -10.44 11.57
N VAL A 95 -0.99 -9.55 11.60
CA VAL A 95 -0.20 -9.22 10.40
C VAL A 95 0.77 -10.34 10.05
N LYS A 96 1.44 -10.94 11.04
CA LYS A 96 2.45 -11.98 10.85
C LYS A 96 1.88 -13.28 10.27
N TYR A 97 0.70 -13.68 10.73
CA TYR A 97 0.07 -14.95 10.35
C TYR A 97 -1.00 -14.80 9.27
N ALA A 98 -1.15 -13.61 8.69
CA ALA A 98 -2.05 -13.41 7.56
C ALA A 98 -1.57 -14.22 6.35
N THR A 99 -2.40 -15.13 5.87
CA THR A 99 -2.14 -15.96 4.67
C THR A 99 -2.68 -15.33 3.38
N GLU A 100 -3.50 -14.29 3.52
CA GLU A 100 -4.09 -13.51 2.42
C GLU A 100 -3.83 -12.01 2.65
N PRO A 101 -3.95 -11.16 1.61
CA PRO A 101 -3.77 -9.72 1.78
C PRO A 101 -4.70 -9.17 2.88
N LEU A 102 -4.11 -8.68 3.97
CA LEU A 102 -4.81 -8.17 5.15
C LEU A 102 -4.55 -6.68 5.33
N THR A 103 -5.63 -5.91 5.43
CA THR A 103 -5.62 -4.49 5.81
C THR A 103 -6.11 -4.38 7.25
N VAL A 104 -5.32 -3.75 8.10
CA VAL A 104 -5.69 -3.47 9.49
C VAL A 104 -5.97 -1.98 9.64
N ILE A 105 -7.15 -1.63 10.17
CA ILE A 105 -7.51 -0.26 10.54
C ILE A 105 -7.11 -0.05 12.00
N TYR A 106 -6.15 0.81 12.23
CA TYR A 106 -5.68 1.25 13.55
C TYR A 106 -6.41 2.51 13.98
N GLN A 107 -6.60 2.71 15.29
CA GLN A 107 -7.42 3.80 15.82
C GLN A 107 -6.82 5.19 15.63
N LYS A 108 -5.50 5.32 15.68
CA LYS A 108 -4.78 6.59 15.61
C LYS A 108 -3.58 6.51 14.67
N GLY A 109 -3.67 7.25 13.54
CA GLY A 109 -2.56 7.46 12.63
C GLY A 109 -1.65 8.60 13.06
N LYS A 110 -0.35 8.52 12.75
CA LYS A 110 0.64 9.60 12.90
C LYS A 110 1.62 9.63 11.75
N ASN A 111 2.36 10.72 11.60
CA ASN A 111 3.41 10.89 10.57
C ASN A 111 2.92 10.63 9.12
N LEU A 112 1.65 10.89 8.87
CA LEU A 112 0.98 10.77 7.58
C LEU A 112 0.36 12.13 7.19
N ALA A 113 0.04 12.29 5.92
CA ALA A 113 -0.75 13.42 5.47
C ALA A 113 -2.14 13.39 6.14
N PRO A 114 -2.66 14.53 6.63
CA PRO A 114 -3.94 14.57 7.35
C PRO A 114 -5.11 13.97 6.58
N ASN A 115 -5.11 14.11 5.25
CA ASN A 115 -6.16 13.58 4.37
C ASN A 115 -6.05 12.07 4.04
N VAL A 116 -5.03 11.38 4.56
CA VAL A 116 -4.95 9.90 4.55
C VAL A 116 -5.66 9.32 5.76
N VAL A 117 -5.61 10.03 6.88
CA VAL A 117 -6.20 9.65 8.16
C VAL A 117 -7.70 9.89 8.11
N GLY A 118 -8.49 8.95 8.62
CA GLY A 118 -9.94 9.09 8.71
C GLY A 118 -10.35 10.22 9.67
N GLU A 119 -11.59 10.70 9.55
CA GLU A 119 -12.13 11.75 10.44
C GLU A 119 -12.10 11.35 11.92
N ASP A 120 -12.17 10.03 12.21
CA ASP A 120 -12.05 9.46 13.56
C ASP A 120 -10.59 9.28 14.02
N GLY A 121 -9.61 9.74 13.22
CA GLY A 121 -8.19 9.57 13.46
C GLY A 121 -7.63 8.22 13.01
N SER A 122 -8.45 7.31 12.49
CA SER A 122 -8.02 5.98 12.11
C SER A 122 -7.21 5.96 10.82
N VAL A 123 -6.36 4.94 10.68
CA VAL A 123 -5.58 4.68 9.46
C VAL A 123 -5.63 3.21 9.07
N ALA A 124 -5.82 2.94 7.79
CA ALA A 124 -5.82 1.60 7.22
C ALA A 124 -4.43 1.26 6.66
N ILE A 125 -3.74 0.28 7.24
CA ILE A 125 -2.39 -0.13 6.83
C ILE A 125 -2.42 -1.58 6.34
N ARG A 126 -1.72 -1.85 5.23
CA ARG A 126 -1.45 -3.20 4.72
C ARG A 126 0.03 -3.39 4.48
N ILE A 127 0.56 -4.52 4.93
CA ILE A 127 1.89 -4.96 4.54
C ILE A 127 1.77 -5.66 3.19
N THR A 128 2.50 -5.17 2.20
CA THR A 128 2.54 -5.81 0.89
C THR A 128 3.72 -6.75 0.78
N HIS A 129 3.47 -7.94 0.25
CA HIS A 129 4.48 -8.95 -0.05
C HIS A 129 4.75 -9.08 -1.56
N GLU A 130 3.90 -8.45 -2.38
CA GLU A 130 4.06 -8.43 -3.83
C GLU A 130 5.29 -7.60 -4.23
N GLU A 131 6.06 -8.11 -5.18
CA GLU A 131 7.42 -7.64 -5.48
C GLU A 131 7.48 -6.16 -5.90
N VAL A 132 6.60 -5.72 -6.80
CA VAL A 132 6.61 -4.34 -7.32
C VAL A 132 6.23 -3.35 -6.24
N SER A 133 5.08 -3.54 -5.59
CA SER A 133 4.58 -2.64 -4.55
C SER A 133 5.47 -2.63 -3.31
N ARG A 134 6.05 -3.79 -2.94
CA ARG A 134 7.03 -3.89 -1.85
C ARG A 134 8.31 -3.13 -2.17
N SER A 135 8.83 -3.27 -3.40
CA SER A 135 10.02 -2.56 -3.85
C SER A 135 9.80 -1.05 -3.88
N LEU A 136 8.63 -0.59 -4.34
CA LEU A 136 8.25 0.83 -4.30
C LEU A 136 8.27 1.38 -2.87
N CYS A 137 7.62 0.71 -1.91
CA CYS A 137 7.61 1.13 -0.51
C CYS A 137 9.02 1.15 0.10
N ARG A 138 9.85 0.14 -0.22
CA ARG A 138 11.22 0.04 0.26
C ARG A 138 12.12 1.15 -0.28
N MET A 139 12.05 1.40 -1.59
CA MET A 139 12.88 2.40 -2.27
C MET A 139 12.44 3.83 -1.96
N LEU A 140 11.12 4.05 -1.82
CA LEU A 140 10.58 5.36 -1.41
C LEU A 140 11.01 5.69 0.02
N CYS A 141 11.20 4.68 0.88
CA CYS A 141 11.44 4.81 2.32
C CYS A 141 10.31 5.56 3.06
N ARG A 142 9.12 5.58 2.49
CA ARG A 142 7.91 6.20 3.01
C ARG A 142 6.71 5.31 2.73
N PRO A 143 5.59 5.49 3.46
CA PRO A 143 4.37 4.77 3.18
C PRO A 143 3.78 5.20 1.83
N LEU A 144 3.21 4.24 1.11
CA LEU A 144 2.62 4.46 -0.21
C LEU A 144 1.09 4.38 -0.10
N VAL A 145 0.38 5.42 -0.52
CA VAL A 145 -1.07 5.33 -0.70
C VAL A 145 -1.39 4.26 -1.73
N SER A 146 -2.39 3.45 -1.46
CA SER A 146 -2.89 2.43 -2.38
C SER A 146 -4.41 2.44 -2.42
N THR A 147 -4.95 2.76 -3.57
CA THR A 147 -6.38 2.67 -3.85
C THR A 147 -6.59 2.05 -5.22
N SER A 148 -7.67 1.30 -5.42
CA SER A 148 -7.96 0.64 -6.70
C SER A 148 -8.02 1.63 -7.87
N ALA A 149 -7.54 1.19 -9.04
CA ALA A 149 -7.48 2.00 -10.27
C ALA A 149 -8.84 2.07 -10.99
N ASN A 150 -9.87 2.59 -10.30
CA ASN A 150 -11.22 2.82 -10.81
C ASN A 150 -11.78 4.12 -10.26
N MET A 151 -12.74 4.70 -10.95
CA MET A 151 -13.52 5.82 -10.41
C MET A 151 -14.31 5.40 -9.18
N SER A 152 -14.52 6.30 -8.24
CA SER A 152 -15.26 5.99 -7.01
C SER A 152 -16.66 5.49 -7.32
N GLY A 153 -17.04 4.36 -6.72
CA GLY A 153 -18.33 3.71 -6.96
C GLY A 153 -18.38 2.77 -8.17
N GLN A 154 -17.35 2.72 -9.00
CA GLN A 154 -17.26 1.75 -10.09
C GLN A 154 -16.54 0.46 -9.66
N PRO A 155 -16.76 -0.67 -10.34
CA PRO A 155 -15.99 -1.89 -10.10
C PRO A 155 -14.50 -1.68 -10.33
N SER A 156 -13.67 -2.40 -9.57
CA SER A 156 -12.22 -2.41 -9.78
C SER A 156 -11.88 -3.14 -11.09
N ALA A 157 -10.93 -2.60 -11.86
CA ALA A 157 -10.44 -3.24 -13.06
C ALA A 157 -9.72 -4.55 -12.72
N ALA A 158 -10.09 -5.64 -13.41
CA ALA A 158 -9.46 -6.94 -13.24
C ALA A 158 -8.10 -7.01 -13.95
N THR A 159 -7.93 -6.26 -15.03
CA THR A 159 -6.70 -6.23 -15.84
C THR A 159 -6.30 -4.79 -16.13
N PHE A 160 -5.04 -4.59 -16.52
CA PHE A 160 -4.55 -3.28 -16.95
C PHE A 160 -5.36 -2.69 -18.11
N GLY A 161 -5.75 -3.53 -19.08
CA GLY A 161 -6.54 -3.10 -20.23
C GLY A 161 -7.94 -2.57 -19.89
N GLN A 162 -8.50 -2.95 -18.74
CA GLN A 162 -9.81 -2.48 -18.27
C GLN A 162 -9.75 -1.17 -17.49
N ILE A 163 -8.56 -0.67 -17.16
CA ILE A 163 -8.40 0.63 -16.52
C ILE A 163 -8.78 1.71 -17.52
N SER A 164 -9.64 2.65 -17.12
CA SER A 164 -10.10 3.72 -18.01
C SER A 164 -8.94 4.60 -18.47
N GLU A 165 -9.01 5.06 -19.72
CA GLU A 165 -8.03 6.00 -20.28
C GLU A 165 -7.99 7.33 -19.48
N GLU A 166 -9.11 7.71 -18.86
CA GLU A 166 -9.17 8.89 -17.99
C GLU A 166 -8.21 8.74 -16.79
N ILE A 167 -8.18 7.57 -16.14
CA ILE A 167 -7.24 7.30 -15.04
C ILE A 167 -5.80 7.23 -15.55
N LYS A 168 -5.56 6.53 -16.66
CA LYS A 168 -4.22 6.41 -17.24
C LYS A 168 -3.63 7.77 -17.62
N ALA A 169 -4.45 8.68 -18.15
CA ALA A 169 -4.03 10.03 -18.53
C ALA A 169 -3.85 10.98 -17.33
N ALA A 170 -4.47 10.68 -16.19
CA ALA A 170 -4.45 11.56 -15.02
C ALA A 170 -3.25 11.32 -14.08
N VAL A 171 -2.58 10.16 -14.19
CA VAL A 171 -1.38 9.83 -13.40
C VAL A 171 -0.10 10.33 -14.07
N ASP A 172 0.96 10.54 -13.28
CA ASP A 172 2.24 11.05 -13.82
C ASP A 172 3.13 9.94 -14.36
N TYR A 173 2.92 8.70 -13.92
CA TYR A 173 3.67 7.55 -14.40
C TYR A 173 2.87 6.26 -14.27
N ILE A 174 2.97 5.42 -15.27
CA ILE A 174 2.41 4.06 -15.29
C ILE A 174 3.56 3.08 -15.22
N VAL A 175 3.63 2.28 -14.16
CA VAL A 175 4.65 1.25 -14.03
C VAL A 175 4.44 0.20 -15.12
N PRO A 176 5.39 -0.01 -16.06
CA PRO A 176 5.19 -0.88 -17.22
C PRO A 176 5.45 -2.37 -16.92
N LEU A 177 5.24 -2.76 -15.66
CA LEU A 177 5.40 -4.14 -15.19
C LEU A 177 4.04 -4.82 -15.04
N ARG A 178 3.96 -6.12 -15.32
CA ARG A 178 2.77 -6.95 -15.10
C ARG A 178 1.50 -6.49 -15.85
N GLN A 179 1.62 -5.70 -16.93
CA GLN A 179 0.46 -5.18 -17.67
C GLN A 179 -0.30 -6.27 -18.46
N ASN A 180 0.36 -7.39 -18.77
CA ASN A 180 -0.22 -8.51 -19.51
C ASN A 180 -0.78 -9.61 -18.58
N GLU A 181 -0.74 -9.42 -17.27
CA GLU A 181 -1.27 -10.40 -16.32
C GLU A 181 -2.80 -10.31 -16.21
N HIS A 182 -3.43 -11.48 -16.23
CA HIS A 182 -4.87 -11.63 -16.00
C HIS A 182 -5.07 -12.19 -14.59
N ASN A 183 -4.99 -11.31 -13.59
CA ASN A 183 -5.25 -11.69 -12.21
C ASN A 183 -6.75 -11.64 -11.94
N THR A 184 -7.27 -12.63 -11.20
CA THR A 184 -8.61 -12.53 -10.62
C THR A 184 -8.52 -11.58 -9.43
N PRO A 185 -9.08 -10.37 -9.50
CA PRO A 185 -8.93 -9.40 -8.44
C PRO A 185 -9.68 -9.86 -7.20
N SER A 186 -8.94 -10.06 -6.11
CA SER A 186 -9.51 -10.25 -4.79
C SER A 186 -9.08 -9.10 -3.91
N PRO A 187 -10.02 -8.26 -3.44
CA PRO A 187 -9.67 -7.18 -2.53
C PRO A 187 -9.19 -7.77 -1.19
N SER A 188 -8.28 -7.04 -0.51
CA SER A 188 -7.78 -7.45 0.80
C SER A 188 -8.91 -7.64 1.81
N ARG A 189 -8.76 -8.57 2.75
CA ARG A 189 -9.57 -8.59 3.97
C ARG A 189 -9.32 -7.31 4.77
N ILE A 190 -10.33 -6.82 5.46
CA ILE A 190 -10.23 -5.62 6.29
C ILE A 190 -10.70 -5.94 7.70
N VAL A 191 -9.86 -5.67 8.69
CA VAL A 191 -10.22 -5.73 10.10
C VAL A 191 -10.01 -4.37 10.75
N LYS A 192 -10.91 -3.94 11.62
CA LYS A 192 -10.73 -2.77 12.51
C LYS A 192 -10.25 -3.29 13.86
N LEU A 193 -9.11 -2.79 14.30
CA LEU A 193 -8.49 -3.14 15.56
C LEU A 193 -8.71 -2.03 16.57
N TYR A 194 -9.03 -2.41 17.81
CA TYR A 194 -9.20 -1.50 18.95
C TYR A 194 -8.02 -1.65 19.91
N ASN A 195 -7.76 -0.61 20.73
CA ASN A 195 -6.59 -0.58 21.61
C ASN A 195 -6.66 -1.63 22.74
N ASP A 196 -7.84 -2.11 23.09
CA ASP A 196 -8.06 -3.24 24.01
C ASP A 196 -7.72 -4.62 23.41
N GLY A 197 -7.27 -4.67 22.16
CA GLY A 197 -6.95 -5.90 21.44
C GLY A 197 -8.16 -6.58 20.78
N VAL A 198 -9.36 -6.05 20.93
CA VAL A 198 -10.54 -6.53 20.21
C VAL A 198 -10.44 -6.12 18.75
N PHE A 199 -10.86 -6.98 17.84
CA PHE A 199 -10.94 -6.64 16.41
C PHE A 199 -12.31 -6.99 15.84
N LYS A 200 -12.71 -6.25 14.80
CA LYS A 200 -13.94 -6.46 14.03
C LYS A 200 -13.60 -6.67 12.57
N VAL A 201 -14.12 -7.74 11.98
CA VAL A 201 -14.03 -7.98 10.53
C VAL A 201 -14.99 -7.02 9.84
N ILE A 202 -14.47 -6.25 8.89
CA ILE A 202 -15.22 -5.27 8.09
C ILE A 202 -15.53 -5.85 6.70
N ARG A 203 -14.57 -6.63 6.15
CA ARG A 203 -14.69 -7.30 4.86
C ARG A 203 -13.84 -8.57 4.83
#